data_cea2ee037f337a06db1ca58505f93dd6
#
_entry.id   cea2ee037f337a06db1ca58505f93dd6
#
_cell.length_a   1.000
_cell.length_b   1.000
_cell.length_c   1.000
_cell.angle_alpha   90.00
_cell.angle_beta   90.00
_cell.angle_gamma   90.00
#
_symmetry.space_group_name_H-M   'P 1'
#
loop_
_entity.id
_entity.type
_entity.pdbx_description
1 polymer ?
#
loop_
_entity_poly.entity_id
_entity_poly.type
_entity_poly.pdbx_seq_one_letter_code
_entity_poly.pdbx_strand_id
1 'polypeptide(L)'
;MNARPPIVLCFAASDPTGGAGAQADILTLAALGCHPLSVLTALTAQDTRGVHGVQAVESAWVEAQARRLLEDMPVDAFKIGVLGSAANVEAVACAIGNFPRLPVVLDPVLASGRGDALADEATLEALCTRLLPLTTMLTPNSLEARRLCADNGAGLEACAARLVEMGTKYVLITGTHEPGAQVVNTLYGAPGKLREDRWPRLHGGYHGSGCTLASALAAFLARGLPVPEAAHEAQAFTWKALQRGFTAGAGQSLPDRFHAQGKDAARTLRGHA
;
A
#
# COMPACT_ATOMS: atom_id res chain seq x y z
N MET A 1 20.53 14.53 21.21
CA MET A 1 19.29 14.71 20.42
C MET A 1 18.84 13.32 20.02
N ASN A 2 17.59 12.95 20.29
CA ASN A 2 17.05 11.68 19.80
C ASN A 2 17.01 11.73 18.26
N ALA A 3 17.44 10.65 17.60
CA ALA A 3 17.30 10.54 16.15
C ALA A 3 15.81 10.68 15.78
N ARG A 4 15.50 11.46 14.75
CA ARG A 4 14.12 11.58 14.28
C ARG A 4 13.58 10.23 13.77
N PRO A 5 12.28 9.96 13.92
CA PRO A 5 11.70 8.79 13.28
C PRO A 5 11.81 8.91 11.74
N PRO A 6 11.87 7.80 11.00
CA PRO A 6 11.74 7.82 9.54
C PRO A 6 10.41 8.47 9.13
N ILE A 7 10.44 9.32 8.11
CA ILE A 7 9.28 10.05 7.60
C ILE A 7 8.85 9.43 6.27
N VAL A 8 7.60 9.00 6.18
CA VAL A 8 7.02 8.41 4.96
C VAL A 8 5.88 9.29 4.47
N LEU A 9 5.98 9.78 3.23
CA LEU A 9 4.91 10.53 2.59
C LEU A 9 3.99 9.58 1.81
N CYS A 10 2.70 9.59 2.19
CA CYS A 10 1.66 8.79 1.57
C CYS A 10 0.78 9.64 0.65
N PHE A 11 0.51 9.12 -0.56
CA PHE A 11 -0.51 9.61 -1.48
C PHE A 11 -1.62 8.57 -1.54
N ALA A 12 -2.79 8.87 -1.02
CA ALA A 12 -3.88 7.90 -0.95
C ALA A 12 -5.26 8.57 -0.82
N ALA A 13 -6.30 7.86 -1.21
CA ALA A 13 -7.66 8.25 -0.92
C ALA A 13 -7.96 8.15 0.58
N SER A 14 -8.88 8.99 1.07
CA SER A 14 -9.43 8.87 2.42
C SER A 14 -10.47 7.77 2.48
N ASP A 15 -10.34 6.87 3.46
CA ASP A 15 -11.34 5.86 3.82
C ASP A 15 -11.93 6.19 5.20
N PRO A 16 -13.20 6.64 5.29
CA PRO A 16 -13.82 7.02 6.56
C PRO A 16 -13.98 5.87 7.56
N THR A 17 -13.86 4.61 7.12
CA THR A 17 -13.91 3.46 8.04
C THR A 17 -12.62 3.27 8.83
N GLY A 18 -11.52 3.90 8.41
CA GLY A 18 -10.19 3.66 8.97
C GLY A 18 -9.56 2.33 8.56
N GLY A 19 -10.24 1.53 7.71
CA GLY A 19 -9.81 0.21 7.31
C GLY A 19 -8.73 0.20 6.22
N ALA A 20 -8.81 1.13 5.26
CA ALA A 20 -7.90 1.26 4.14
C ALA A 20 -7.46 2.71 3.93
N GLY A 21 -6.93 3.03 2.75
CA GLY A 21 -6.58 4.39 2.34
C GLY A 21 -5.56 5.06 3.25
N ALA A 22 -5.59 6.39 3.26
CA ALA A 22 -4.67 7.21 4.06
C ALA A 22 -4.72 6.88 5.55
N GLN A 23 -5.87 6.51 6.09
CA GLN A 23 -6.03 6.11 7.49
C GLN A 23 -5.27 4.82 7.80
N ALA A 24 -5.35 3.82 6.92
CA ALA A 24 -4.58 2.59 7.06
C ALA A 24 -3.07 2.86 6.99
N ASP A 25 -2.66 3.75 6.09
CA ASP A 25 -1.26 4.14 5.91
C ASP A 25 -0.74 4.81 7.19
N ILE A 26 -1.45 5.82 7.70
CA ILE A 26 -1.10 6.53 8.93
C ILE A 26 -0.98 5.57 10.12
N LEU A 27 -1.99 4.73 10.33
CA LEU A 27 -2.01 3.79 11.46
C LEU A 27 -0.88 2.74 11.36
N THR A 28 -0.60 2.22 10.16
CA THR A 28 0.47 1.24 9.94
C THR A 28 1.84 1.85 10.20
N LEU A 29 2.10 3.01 9.62
CA LEU A 29 3.37 3.72 9.77
C LEU A 29 3.62 4.12 11.22
N ALA A 30 2.61 4.66 11.90
CA ALA A 30 2.69 5.01 13.32
C ALA A 30 2.95 3.77 14.20
N ALA A 31 2.26 2.65 13.94
CA ALA A 31 2.47 1.40 14.66
C ALA A 31 3.90 0.86 14.48
N LEU A 32 4.52 1.12 13.33
CA LEU A 32 5.90 0.77 13.03
C LEU A 32 6.91 1.87 13.43
N GLY A 33 6.51 2.92 14.15
CA GLY A 33 7.40 3.98 14.67
C GLY A 33 7.95 4.91 13.58
N CYS A 34 7.27 5.05 12.46
CA CYS A 34 7.51 6.08 11.46
C CYS A 34 6.60 7.30 11.69
N HIS A 35 7.01 8.46 11.21
CA HIS A 35 6.14 9.63 11.13
C HIS A 35 5.43 9.65 9.77
N PRO A 36 4.10 9.47 9.72
CA PRO A 36 3.35 9.49 8.47
C PRO A 36 3.02 10.92 8.05
N LEU A 37 3.32 11.28 6.81
CA LEU A 37 2.75 12.43 6.11
C LEU A 37 1.69 11.92 5.13
N SER A 38 0.62 12.69 4.91
CA SER A 38 -0.45 12.27 4.02
C SER A 38 -0.90 13.39 3.10
N VAL A 39 -0.96 13.08 1.80
CA VAL A 39 -1.60 13.87 0.76
C VAL A 39 -2.82 13.11 0.29
N LEU A 40 -3.99 13.70 0.47
CA LEU A 40 -5.25 13.09 0.03
C LEU A 40 -5.43 13.28 -1.48
N THR A 41 -5.66 12.18 -2.18
CA THR A 41 -5.85 12.14 -3.64
C THR A 41 -7.31 11.95 -4.04
N ALA A 42 -8.12 11.38 -3.14
CA ALA A 42 -9.56 11.26 -3.31
C ALA A 42 -10.25 11.14 -1.93
N LEU A 43 -11.54 11.44 -1.91
CA LEU A 43 -12.44 11.10 -0.82
C LEU A 43 -13.31 9.93 -1.25
N THR A 44 -13.59 9.00 -0.34
CA THR A 44 -14.54 7.91 -0.63
C THR A 44 -15.76 8.01 0.28
N ALA A 45 -16.91 7.68 -0.29
CA ALA A 45 -18.07 7.30 0.48
C ALA A 45 -18.10 5.77 0.53
N GLN A 46 -17.66 5.20 1.66
CA GLN A 46 -17.58 3.75 1.82
C GLN A 46 -17.82 3.31 3.25
N ASP A 47 -18.21 2.05 3.39
CA ASP A 47 -18.37 1.36 4.66
C ASP A 47 -17.61 0.01 4.61
N THR A 48 -17.79 -0.83 5.63
CA THR A 48 -17.14 -2.16 5.66
C THR A 48 -17.69 -3.15 4.62
N ARG A 49 -18.78 -2.78 3.92
CA ARG A 49 -19.42 -3.61 2.89
C ARG A 49 -18.95 -3.27 1.48
N GLY A 50 -18.50 -2.03 1.21
CA GLY A 50 -18.03 -1.63 -0.12
C GLY A 50 -17.88 -0.14 -0.32
N VAL A 51 -17.47 0.23 -1.53
CA VAL A 51 -17.30 1.62 -1.97
C VAL A 51 -18.57 2.06 -2.71
N HIS A 52 -19.18 3.15 -2.25
CA HIS A 52 -20.43 3.72 -2.81
C HIS A 52 -20.16 4.96 -3.67
N GLY A 53 -18.97 5.56 -3.54
CA GLY A 53 -18.59 6.72 -4.35
C GLY A 53 -17.13 7.11 -4.11
N VAL A 54 -16.53 7.68 -5.15
CA VAL A 54 -15.16 8.22 -5.12
C VAL A 54 -15.19 9.62 -5.70
N GLN A 55 -14.67 10.58 -4.95
CA GLN A 55 -14.48 11.96 -5.37
C GLN A 55 -12.99 12.27 -5.44
N ALA A 56 -12.43 12.38 -6.64
CA ALA A 56 -11.04 12.79 -6.79
C ALA A 56 -10.82 14.21 -6.23
N VAL A 57 -9.72 14.42 -5.53
CA VAL A 57 -9.23 15.75 -5.18
C VAL A 57 -8.62 16.37 -6.44
N GLU A 58 -8.82 17.67 -6.65
CA GLU A 58 -8.21 18.38 -7.77
C GLU A 58 -6.67 18.26 -7.73
N SER A 59 -6.06 17.95 -8.87
CA SER A 59 -4.61 17.69 -8.96
C SER A 59 -3.76 18.88 -8.48
N ALA A 60 -4.23 20.11 -8.67
CA ALA A 60 -3.57 21.31 -8.15
C ALA A 60 -3.45 21.31 -6.61
N TRP A 61 -4.45 20.76 -5.89
CA TRP A 61 -4.39 20.60 -4.44
C TRP A 61 -3.47 19.47 -4.01
N VAL A 62 -3.45 18.36 -4.76
CA VAL A 62 -2.52 17.26 -4.53
C VAL A 62 -1.08 17.75 -4.67
N GLU A 63 -0.78 18.47 -5.75
CA GLU A 63 0.53 19.09 -5.99
C GLU A 63 0.91 20.09 -4.89
N ALA A 64 -0.02 21.00 -4.53
CA ALA A 64 0.23 22.02 -3.52
C ALA A 64 0.56 21.41 -2.15
N GLN A 65 -0.18 20.38 -1.71
CA GLN A 65 0.09 19.65 -0.46
C GLN A 65 1.46 19.00 -0.51
N ALA A 66 1.74 18.21 -1.58
CA ALA A 66 3.00 17.51 -1.74
C ALA A 66 4.19 18.47 -1.69
N ARG A 67 4.13 19.56 -2.45
CA ARG A 67 5.19 20.57 -2.51
C ARG A 67 5.48 21.15 -1.13
N ARG A 68 4.44 21.58 -0.38
CA ARG A 68 4.64 22.15 0.96
C ARG A 68 5.31 21.19 1.93
N LEU A 69 4.93 19.92 1.89
CA LEU A 69 5.55 18.90 2.74
C LEU A 69 7.00 18.62 2.34
N LEU A 70 7.28 18.52 1.04
CA LEU A 70 8.61 18.20 0.51
C LEU A 70 9.61 19.37 0.64
N GLU A 71 9.11 20.62 0.69
CA GLU A 71 9.92 21.81 0.97
C GLU A 71 10.31 21.94 2.46
N ASP A 72 9.48 21.41 3.37
CA ASP A 72 9.63 21.59 4.83
C ASP A 72 10.23 20.36 5.53
N MET A 73 9.86 19.15 5.12
CA MET A 73 10.18 17.91 5.83
C MET A 73 11.07 16.97 5.02
N PRO A 74 12.16 16.43 5.61
CA PRO A 74 13.01 15.44 4.93
C PRO A 74 12.31 14.07 4.91
N VAL A 75 11.73 13.72 3.76
CA VAL A 75 11.07 12.43 3.52
C VAL A 75 12.11 11.34 3.30
N ASP A 76 11.86 10.12 3.83
CA ASP A 76 12.74 8.95 3.70
C ASP A 76 12.18 7.88 2.73
N ALA A 77 10.86 7.89 2.47
CA ALA A 77 10.20 7.01 1.50
C ALA A 77 8.84 7.56 1.07
N PHE A 78 8.35 7.07 -0.07
CA PHE A 78 7.01 7.34 -0.56
C PHE A 78 6.16 6.08 -0.55
N LYS A 79 4.87 6.20 -0.17
CA LYS A 79 3.85 5.18 -0.38
C LYS A 79 2.73 5.76 -1.25
N ILE A 80 2.35 5.05 -2.29
CA ILE A 80 1.30 5.46 -3.22
C ILE A 80 0.20 4.40 -3.20
N GLY A 81 -1.05 4.83 -3.02
CA GLY A 81 -2.26 4.00 -3.10
C GLY A 81 -3.23 4.52 -4.16
N VAL A 82 -4.53 4.56 -3.86
CA VAL A 82 -5.57 5.07 -4.78
C VAL A 82 -5.34 6.54 -5.09
N LEU A 83 -5.26 6.90 -6.37
CA LEU A 83 -4.99 8.27 -6.82
C LEU A 83 -6.24 9.01 -7.33
N GLY A 84 -7.29 8.29 -7.70
CA GLY A 84 -8.60 8.85 -8.06
C GLY A 84 -8.71 9.43 -9.47
N SER A 85 -7.61 9.80 -10.14
CA SER A 85 -7.62 10.29 -11.51
C SER A 85 -6.24 10.23 -12.17
N ALA A 86 -6.19 10.22 -13.51
CA ALA A 86 -4.95 10.32 -14.28
C ALA A 86 -4.18 11.63 -13.99
N ALA A 87 -4.88 12.73 -13.78
CA ALA A 87 -4.26 14.02 -13.41
C ALA A 87 -3.52 13.94 -12.08
N ASN A 88 -4.04 13.19 -11.11
CA ASN A 88 -3.36 12.96 -9.84
C ASN A 88 -2.15 12.03 -10.00
N VAL A 89 -2.20 11.06 -10.91
CA VAL A 89 -1.02 10.25 -11.26
C VAL A 89 0.12 11.13 -11.75
N GLU A 90 -0.18 12.06 -12.68
CA GLU A 90 0.82 13.02 -13.19
C GLU A 90 1.38 13.92 -12.08
N ALA A 91 0.52 14.50 -11.26
CA ALA A 91 0.94 15.37 -10.14
C ALA A 91 1.87 14.64 -9.17
N VAL A 92 1.54 13.38 -8.81
CA VAL A 92 2.36 12.57 -7.92
C VAL A 92 3.67 12.17 -8.59
N ALA A 93 3.66 11.74 -9.87
CA ALA A 93 4.87 11.41 -10.61
C ALA A 93 5.84 12.60 -10.71
N CYS A 94 5.33 13.80 -10.98
CA CYS A 94 6.14 15.02 -10.96
C CYS A 94 6.74 15.30 -9.58
N ALA A 95 5.96 15.15 -8.51
CA ALA A 95 6.42 15.41 -7.14
C ALA A 95 7.56 14.46 -6.73
N ILE A 96 7.38 13.15 -6.93
CA ILE A 96 8.37 12.14 -6.50
C ILE A 96 9.58 12.04 -7.44
N GLY A 97 9.43 12.41 -8.72
CA GLY A 97 10.51 12.36 -9.72
C GLY A 97 11.73 13.21 -9.34
N ASN A 98 11.56 14.20 -8.50
CA ASN A 98 12.67 15.01 -7.96
C ASN A 98 13.49 14.28 -6.87
N PHE A 99 13.07 13.09 -6.44
CA PHE A 99 13.71 12.32 -5.36
C PHE A 99 14.11 10.89 -5.81
N PRO A 100 14.92 10.72 -6.86
CA PRO A 100 15.17 9.42 -7.51
C PRO A 100 15.90 8.40 -6.62
N ARG A 101 16.43 8.82 -5.48
CA ARG A 101 17.11 7.95 -4.51
C ARG A 101 16.21 7.44 -3.40
N LEU A 102 15.04 8.03 -3.20
CA LEU A 102 14.12 7.58 -2.17
C LEU A 102 13.29 6.39 -2.66
N PRO A 103 13.05 5.38 -1.80
CA PRO A 103 12.20 4.26 -2.17
C PRO A 103 10.75 4.69 -2.36
N VAL A 104 10.15 4.20 -3.45
CA VAL A 104 8.74 4.41 -3.80
C VAL A 104 8.05 3.05 -3.74
N VAL A 105 7.06 2.91 -2.85
CA VAL A 105 6.17 1.74 -2.78
C VAL A 105 4.84 2.10 -3.41
N LEU A 106 4.51 1.42 -4.49
CA LEU A 106 3.23 1.58 -5.21
C LEU A 106 2.32 0.38 -4.95
N ASP A 107 1.19 0.63 -4.31
CA ASP A 107 0.06 -0.29 -4.20
C ASP A 107 -0.92 0.05 -5.35
N PRO A 108 -0.96 -0.77 -6.43
CA PRO A 108 -1.68 -0.41 -7.64
C PRO A 108 -3.15 -0.78 -7.51
N VAL A 109 -3.86 -0.15 -6.57
CA VAL A 109 -5.25 -0.46 -6.24
C VAL A 109 -6.16 -0.11 -7.43
N LEU A 110 -6.48 -1.11 -8.25
CA LEU A 110 -7.34 -0.96 -9.42
C LEU A 110 -8.83 -1.20 -9.09
N ALA A 111 -9.09 -1.96 -8.03
CA ALA A 111 -10.42 -2.23 -7.54
C ALA A 111 -10.43 -2.37 -6.01
N SER A 112 -11.60 -2.16 -5.40
CA SER A 112 -11.79 -2.46 -3.97
C SER A 112 -11.64 -3.97 -3.71
N GLY A 113 -11.48 -4.37 -2.45
CA GLY A 113 -11.43 -5.79 -2.06
C GLY A 113 -12.69 -6.58 -2.45
N ARG A 114 -13.73 -5.92 -2.93
CA ARG A 114 -14.99 -6.51 -3.45
C ARG A 114 -15.12 -6.40 -4.97
N GLY A 115 -14.18 -5.76 -5.66
CA GLY A 115 -14.19 -5.60 -7.10
C GLY A 115 -14.79 -4.30 -7.62
N ASP A 116 -15.17 -3.33 -6.75
CA ASP A 116 -15.60 -2.01 -7.20
C ASP A 116 -14.44 -1.30 -7.89
N ALA A 117 -14.62 -0.82 -9.13
CA ALA A 117 -13.56 -0.15 -9.88
C ALA A 117 -13.11 1.15 -9.17
N LEU A 118 -11.81 1.31 -8.97
CA LEU A 118 -11.18 2.48 -8.34
C LEU A 118 -10.26 3.25 -9.29
N ALA A 119 -10.01 2.70 -10.48
CA ALA A 119 -9.23 3.32 -11.54
C ALA A 119 -9.91 3.04 -12.87
N ASP A 120 -10.06 4.10 -13.69
CA ASP A 120 -10.45 4.00 -15.09
C ASP A 120 -9.23 3.68 -15.98
N GLU A 121 -9.46 3.45 -17.28
CA GLU A 121 -8.37 3.07 -18.21
C GLU A 121 -7.35 4.20 -18.39
N ALA A 122 -7.76 5.47 -18.34
CA ALA A 122 -6.83 6.60 -18.41
C ALA A 122 -5.91 6.66 -17.18
N THR A 123 -6.45 6.39 -16.00
CA THR A 123 -5.67 6.31 -14.75
C THR A 123 -4.72 5.11 -14.78
N LEU A 124 -5.15 3.97 -15.30
CA LEU A 124 -4.31 2.78 -15.48
C LEU A 124 -3.16 3.03 -16.44
N GLU A 125 -3.43 3.64 -17.60
CA GLU A 125 -2.41 4.01 -18.58
C GLU A 125 -1.39 4.99 -18.00
N ALA A 126 -1.86 6.04 -17.33
CA ALA A 126 -0.99 7.01 -16.66
C ALA A 126 -0.13 6.32 -15.57
N LEU A 127 -0.70 5.42 -14.77
CA LEU A 127 0.02 4.66 -13.76
C LEU A 127 1.15 3.84 -14.39
N CYS A 128 0.85 3.13 -15.47
CA CYS A 128 1.83 2.30 -16.18
C CYS A 128 2.95 3.13 -16.82
N THR A 129 2.63 4.28 -17.41
CA THR A 129 3.60 5.08 -18.17
C THR A 129 4.37 6.07 -17.30
N ARG A 130 3.79 6.56 -16.20
CA ARG A 130 4.35 7.64 -15.39
C ARG A 130 4.88 7.17 -14.04
N LEU A 131 4.23 6.21 -13.36
CA LEU A 131 4.61 5.80 -12.01
C LEU A 131 5.43 4.51 -11.97
N LEU A 132 5.15 3.51 -12.83
CA LEU A 132 5.94 2.28 -12.80
C LEU A 132 7.44 2.54 -12.98
N PRO A 133 7.91 3.43 -13.90
CA PRO A 133 9.34 3.72 -14.04
C PRO A 133 9.99 4.38 -12.81
N LEU A 134 9.20 4.98 -11.92
CA LEU A 134 9.66 5.60 -10.68
C LEU A 134 9.56 4.66 -9.47
N THR A 135 8.92 3.50 -9.63
CA THR A 135 8.56 2.60 -8.55
C THR A 135 9.74 1.72 -8.15
N THR A 136 10.10 1.75 -6.85
CA THR A 136 11.05 0.80 -6.28
C THR A 136 10.39 -0.54 -6.02
N MET A 137 9.19 -0.55 -5.42
CA MET A 137 8.46 -1.76 -5.07
C MET A 137 6.99 -1.63 -5.46
N LEU A 138 6.55 -2.49 -6.36
CA LEU A 138 5.15 -2.64 -6.74
C LEU A 138 4.54 -3.82 -5.98
N THR A 139 3.30 -3.66 -5.44
CA THR A 139 2.65 -4.69 -4.61
C THR A 139 1.30 -5.16 -5.16
N PRO A 140 1.21 -5.63 -6.40
CA PRO A 140 -0.04 -6.07 -6.98
C PRO A 140 -0.50 -7.40 -6.38
N ASN A 141 -1.80 -7.59 -6.26
CA ASN A 141 -2.33 -8.96 -6.17
C ASN A 141 -2.27 -9.65 -7.55
N SER A 142 -2.56 -10.95 -7.60
CA SER A 142 -2.46 -11.72 -8.85
C SER A 142 -3.40 -11.23 -9.96
N LEU A 143 -4.56 -10.67 -9.62
CA LEU A 143 -5.50 -10.11 -10.60
C LEU A 143 -4.99 -8.77 -11.14
N GLU A 144 -4.49 -7.91 -10.27
CA GLU A 144 -3.88 -6.63 -10.64
C GLU A 144 -2.63 -6.83 -11.48
N ALA A 145 -1.77 -7.80 -11.14
CA ALA A 145 -0.58 -8.12 -11.92
C ALA A 145 -0.93 -8.48 -13.36
N ARG A 146 -1.94 -9.35 -13.58
CA ARG A 146 -2.43 -9.73 -14.91
C ARG A 146 -3.04 -8.53 -15.66
N ARG A 147 -3.81 -7.69 -14.98
CA ARG A 147 -4.41 -6.49 -15.58
C ARG A 147 -3.34 -5.47 -15.99
N LEU A 148 -2.32 -5.24 -15.15
CA LEU A 148 -1.22 -4.32 -15.45
C LEU A 148 -0.35 -4.80 -16.62
N CYS A 149 -0.12 -6.10 -16.77
CA CYS A 149 0.61 -6.64 -17.89
C CYS A 149 -0.25 -6.84 -19.16
N ALA A 150 -1.53 -6.48 -19.12
CA ALA A 150 -2.51 -6.61 -20.18
C ALA A 150 -2.69 -8.05 -20.70
N ASP A 151 -2.47 -9.05 -19.84
CA ASP A 151 -2.64 -10.47 -20.18
C ASP A 151 -3.26 -11.24 -19.01
N ASN A 152 -4.58 -11.45 -19.08
CA ASN A 152 -5.35 -12.13 -18.05
C ASN A 152 -5.06 -13.65 -17.95
N GLY A 153 -4.39 -14.23 -18.95
CA GLY A 153 -4.00 -15.64 -18.99
C GLY A 153 -2.55 -15.89 -18.58
N ALA A 154 -1.76 -14.83 -18.43
CA ALA A 154 -0.33 -14.95 -18.15
C ALA A 154 -0.05 -15.60 -16.77
N GLY A 155 1.00 -16.39 -16.70
CA GLY A 155 1.59 -16.83 -15.45
C GLY A 155 2.16 -15.66 -14.65
N LEU A 156 2.13 -15.73 -13.32
CA LEU A 156 2.54 -14.60 -12.46
C LEU A 156 4.01 -14.22 -12.64
N GLU A 157 4.87 -15.17 -12.97
CA GLU A 157 6.28 -14.89 -13.28
C GLU A 157 6.44 -14.08 -14.56
N ALA A 158 5.67 -14.39 -15.61
CA ALA A 158 5.66 -13.62 -16.85
C ALA A 158 5.11 -12.21 -16.63
N CYS A 159 4.05 -12.07 -15.81
CA CYS A 159 3.55 -10.76 -15.40
C CYS A 159 4.63 -9.94 -14.67
N ALA A 160 5.33 -10.55 -13.72
CA ALA A 160 6.38 -9.88 -12.97
C ALA A 160 7.53 -9.42 -13.89
N ALA A 161 7.97 -10.27 -14.81
CA ALA A 161 9.01 -9.92 -15.79
C ALA A 161 8.57 -8.71 -16.63
N ARG A 162 7.34 -8.72 -17.13
CA ARG A 162 6.78 -7.60 -17.90
C ARG A 162 6.71 -6.30 -17.09
N LEU A 163 6.30 -6.36 -15.81
CA LEU A 163 6.26 -5.19 -14.94
C LEU A 163 7.65 -4.63 -14.64
N VAL A 164 8.66 -5.50 -14.52
CA VAL A 164 10.06 -5.08 -14.40
C VAL A 164 10.55 -4.42 -15.70
N GLU A 165 10.22 -4.97 -16.87
CA GLU A 165 10.50 -4.33 -18.17
C GLU A 165 9.87 -2.95 -18.33
N MET A 166 8.70 -2.72 -17.71
CA MET A 166 8.02 -1.41 -17.66
C MET A 166 8.69 -0.42 -16.71
N GLY A 167 9.79 -0.80 -16.05
CA GLY A 167 10.66 0.07 -15.27
C GLY A 167 10.59 -0.09 -13.75
N THR A 168 9.69 -0.91 -13.23
CA THR A 168 9.64 -1.20 -11.79
C THR A 168 10.87 -2.01 -11.35
N LYS A 169 11.52 -1.63 -10.24
CA LYS A 169 12.73 -2.34 -9.78
C LYS A 169 12.40 -3.71 -9.18
N TYR A 170 11.33 -3.80 -8.37
CA TYR A 170 10.89 -5.01 -7.70
C TYR A 170 9.36 -5.13 -7.74
N VAL A 171 8.87 -6.36 -7.83
CA VAL A 171 7.43 -6.67 -7.82
C VAL A 171 7.16 -7.74 -6.78
N LEU A 172 6.36 -7.44 -5.77
CA LEU A 172 5.84 -8.40 -4.80
C LEU A 172 4.42 -8.79 -5.19
N ILE A 173 4.25 -9.88 -5.93
CA ILE A 173 2.91 -10.37 -6.28
C ILE A 173 2.32 -11.15 -5.11
N THR A 174 1.14 -10.70 -4.64
CA THR A 174 0.42 -11.38 -3.56
C THR A 174 -0.58 -12.39 -4.11
N GLY A 175 -0.51 -13.63 -3.59
CA GLY A 175 -1.31 -14.76 -4.05
C GLY A 175 -2.67 -14.91 -3.38
N THR A 176 -3.24 -13.84 -2.83
CA THR A 176 -4.51 -13.90 -2.09
C THR A 176 -5.66 -14.48 -2.92
N HIS A 177 -5.70 -14.20 -4.23
CA HIS A 177 -6.73 -14.69 -5.16
C HIS A 177 -6.40 -16.02 -5.83
N GLU A 178 -5.21 -16.57 -5.59
CA GLU A 178 -4.84 -17.89 -6.08
C GLU A 178 -5.39 -18.98 -5.14
N PRO A 179 -5.77 -20.16 -5.64
CA PRO A 179 -6.32 -21.23 -4.81
C PRO A 179 -5.28 -21.85 -3.87
N GLY A 180 -5.73 -22.45 -2.78
CA GLY A 180 -4.87 -23.20 -1.88
C GLY A 180 -5.05 -22.85 -0.40
N ALA A 181 -4.52 -23.71 0.49
CA ALA A 181 -4.55 -23.55 1.94
C ALA A 181 -3.56 -22.49 2.44
N GLN A 182 -2.62 -22.07 1.60
CA GLN A 182 -1.66 -21.03 1.88
C GLN A 182 -1.80 -19.89 0.87
N VAL A 183 -1.48 -18.68 1.31
CA VAL A 183 -1.24 -17.52 0.44
C VAL A 183 0.24 -17.51 0.14
N VAL A 184 0.59 -17.62 -1.13
CA VAL A 184 1.98 -17.60 -1.61
C VAL A 184 2.25 -16.23 -2.20
N ASN A 185 3.17 -15.49 -1.61
CA ASN A 185 3.60 -14.19 -2.11
C ASN A 185 5.01 -14.32 -2.66
N THR A 186 5.24 -13.81 -3.86
CA THR A 186 6.54 -13.96 -4.53
C THR A 186 7.10 -12.60 -4.90
N LEU A 187 8.33 -12.37 -4.47
CA LEU A 187 9.13 -11.19 -4.80
C LEU A 187 9.97 -11.49 -6.05
N TYR A 188 9.88 -10.60 -7.03
CA TYR A 188 10.63 -10.62 -8.27
C TYR A 188 11.46 -9.35 -8.44
N GLY A 189 12.52 -9.44 -9.24
CA GLY A 189 13.35 -8.34 -9.71
C GLY A 189 13.98 -8.69 -11.05
N ALA A 190 14.92 -7.89 -11.54
CA ALA A 190 15.59 -8.13 -12.83
C ALA A 190 16.17 -9.55 -13.02
N PRO A 191 16.74 -10.21 -11.99
CA PRO A 191 17.20 -11.61 -12.11
C PRO A 191 16.08 -12.65 -12.12
N GLY A 192 14.79 -12.27 -11.99
CA GLY A 192 13.65 -13.18 -11.83
C GLY A 192 13.20 -13.30 -10.38
N LYS A 193 12.78 -14.51 -9.95
CA LYS A 193 12.29 -14.75 -8.58
C LYS A 193 13.42 -14.59 -7.56
N LEU A 194 13.21 -13.70 -6.58
CA LEU A 194 14.17 -13.41 -5.50
C LEU A 194 13.80 -14.10 -4.19
N ARG A 195 12.48 -14.15 -3.87
CA ARG A 195 11.99 -14.71 -2.62
C ARG A 195 10.56 -15.20 -2.79
N GLU A 196 10.20 -16.23 -2.02
CA GLU A 196 8.84 -16.73 -1.91
C GLU A 196 8.52 -16.92 -0.43
N ASP A 197 7.43 -16.33 0.03
CA ASP A 197 6.92 -16.45 1.39
C ASP A 197 5.54 -17.09 1.37
N ARG A 198 5.29 -18.00 2.32
CA ARG A 198 4.03 -18.76 2.45
C ARG A 198 3.38 -18.48 3.77
N TRP A 199 2.12 -18.08 3.73
CA TRP A 199 1.34 -17.72 4.91
C TRP A 199 0.09 -18.59 5.00
N PRO A 200 -0.29 -19.13 6.17
CA PRO A 200 -1.58 -19.78 6.33
C PRO A 200 -2.70 -18.84 5.87
N ARG A 201 -3.63 -19.39 5.07
CA ARG A 201 -4.77 -18.60 4.61
C ARG A 201 -5.71 -18.34 5.78
N LEU A 202 -5.95 -17.08 6.09
CA LEU A 202 -6.92 -16.67 7.09
C LEU A 202 -8.34 -16.72 6.50
N HIS A 203 -9.30 -17.10 7.32
CA HIS A 203 -10.72 -17.14 6.94
C HIS A 203 -11.33 -15.73 7.02
N GLY A 204 -12.25 -15.44 6.12
CA GLY A 204 -12.97 -14.15 6.05
C GLY A 204 -12.34 -13.16 5.08
N GLY A 205 -13.01 -12.01 4.93
CA GLY A 205 -12.55 -10.88 4.14
C GLY A 205 -11.97 -9.79 5.03
N TYR A 206 -10.87 -9.19 4.58
CA TYR A 206 -10.18 -8.12 5.32
C TYR A 206 -10.10 -6.86 4.47
N HIS A 207 -10.54 -5.74 5.05
CA HIS A 207 -10.46 -4.44 4.41
C HIS A 207 -9.09 -3.80 4.68
N GLY A 208 -8.40 -3.34 3.63
CA GLY A 208 -7.13 -2.63 3.76
C GLY A 208 -5.90 -3.50 4.01
N SER A 209 -5.95 -4.80 3.70
CA SER A 209 -4.78 -5.69 3.78
C SER A 209 -3.64 -5.24 2.86
N GLY A 210 -3.94 -4.85 1.60
CA GLY A 210 -2.97 -4.31 0.64
C GLY A 210 -2.33 -3.02 1.15
N CYS A 211 -3.15 -2.04 1.57
CA CYS A 211 -2.65 -0.78 2.14
C CYS A 211 -1.75 -1.02 3.37
N THR A 212 -2.11 -1.97 4.25
CA THR A 212 -1.28 -2.33 5.40
C THR A 212 0.08 -2.90 4.96
N LEU A 213 0.08 -3.81 3.97
CA LEU A 213 1.31 -4.40 3.43
C LEU A 213 2.21 -3.34 2.79
N ALA A 214 1.65 -2.51 1.91
CA ALA A 214 2.43 -1.48 1.19
C ALA A 214 3.00 -0.43 2.15
N SER A 215 2.24 -0.01 3.17
CA SER A 215 2.72 0.93 4.18
C SER A 215 3.77 0.33 5.11
N ALA A 216 3.64 -0.95 5.47
CA ALA A 216 4.67 -1.65 6.23
C ALA A 216 5.97 -1.78 5.42
N LEU A 217 5.88 -2.10 4.11
CA LEU A 217 7.02 -2.09 3.19
C LEU A 217 7.71 -0.73 3.16
N ALA A 218 6.95 0.35 3.01
CA ALA A 218 7.49 1.70 2.99
C ALA A 218 8.20 2.04 4.32
N ALA A 219 7.65 1.63 5.46
CA ALA A 219 8.28 1.79 6.77
C ALA A 219 9.63 1.07 6.87
N PHE A 220 9.71 -0.19 6.43
CA PHE A 220 10.94 -0.96 6.51
C PHE A 220 12.00 -0.47 5.52
N LEU A 221 11.60 -0.06 4.31
CA LEU A 221 12.52 0.55 3.34
C LEU A 221 13.02 1.92 3.81
N ALA A 222 12.17 2.75 4.42
CA ALA A 222 12.56 4.02 5.02
C ALA A 222 13.59 3.86 6.16
N ARG A 223 13.63 2.69 6.80
CA ARG A 223 14.63 2.30 7.81
C ARG A 223 15.89 1.72 7.21
N GLY A 224 15.98 1.58 5.89
CA GLY A 224 17.14 1.05 5.19
C GLY A 224 17.25 -0.48 5.19
N LEU A 225 16.18 -1.23 5.49
CA LEU A 225 16.21 -2.68 5.34
C LEU A 225 16.40 -3.04 3.86
N PRO A 226 17.21 -4.08 3.56
CA PRO A 226 17.29 -4.66 2.21
C PRO A 226 15.90 -5.12 1.74
N VAL A 227 15.66 -5.02 0.43
CA VAL A 227 14.33 -5.27 -0.16
C VAL A 227 13.75 -6.64 0.18
N PRO A 228 14.49 -7.77 0.13
CA PRO A 228 13.93 -9.08 0.46
C PRO A 228 13.52 -9.20 1.93
N GLU A 229 14.28 -8.60 2.84
CA GLU A 229 13.99 -8.56 4.27
C GLU A 229 12.79 -7.65 4.55
N ALA A 230 12.75 -6.45 3.95
CA ALA A 230 11.63 -5.53 4.06
C ALA A 230 10.32 -6.19 3.57
N ALA A 231 10.38 -6.94 2.46
CA ALA A 231 9.24 -7.67 1.93
C ALA A 231 8.74 -8.75 2.90
N HIS A 232 9.64 -9.49 3.54
CA HIS A 232 9.27 -10.51 4.53
C HIS A 232 8.65 -9.90 5.79
N GLU A 233 9.31 -8.92 6.37
CA GLU A 233 8.86 -8.27 7.62
C GLU A 233 7.51 -7.57 7.43
N ALA A 234 7.28 -6.93 6.27
CA ALA A 234 6.01 -6.31 5.95
C ALA A 234 4.88 -7.35 5.84
N GLN A 235 5.14 -8.50 5.23
CA GLN A 235 4.19 -9.61 5.16
C GLN A 235 3.91 -10.20 6.55
N ALA A 236 4.95 -10.40 7.37
CA ALA A 236 4.82 -10.91 8.73
C ALA A 236 3.97 -9.98 9.60
N PHE A 237 4.23 -8.67 9.53
CA PHE A 237 3.44 -7.66 10.23
C PHE A 237 1.98 -7.68 9.76
N THR A 238 1.77 -7.67 8.46
CA THR A 238 0.43 -7.67 7.87
C THR A 238 -0.34 -8.93 8.25
N TRP A 239 0.26 -10.11 8.12
CA TRP A 239 -0.40 -11.36 8.47
C TRP A 239 -0.86 -11.38 9.94
N LYS A 240 -0.02 -10.89 10.86
CA LYS A 240 -0.37 -10.77 12.29
C LYS A 240 -1.49 -9.75 12.51
N ALA A 241 -1.47 -8.61 11.81
CA ALA A 241 -2.53 -7.61 11.88
C ALA A 241 -3.87 -8.17 11.41
N LEU A 242 -3.88 -8.97 10.34
CA LEU A 242 -5.08 -9.66 9.84
C LEU A 242 -5.55 -10.76 10.79
N GLN A 243 -4.63 -11.59 11.31
CA GLN A 243 -4.95 -12.66 12.25
C GLN A 243 -5.64 -12.13 13.52
N ARG A 244 -5.27 -10.91 13.95
CA ARG A 244 -5.88 -10.21 15.09
C ARG A 244 -6.94 -9.19 14.69
N GLY A 245 -7.34 -9.20 13.42
CA GLY A 245 -8.37 -8.31 12.91
C GLY A 245 -9.69 -8.41 13.68
N PHE A 246 -10.44 -7.35 13.66
CA PHE A 246 -11.70 -7.22 14.39
C PHE A 246 -12.83 -6.76 13.46
N THR A 247 -14.06 -7.11 13.84
CA THR A 247 -15.27 -6.68 13.12
C THR A 247 -15.78 -5.38 13.72
N ALA A 248 -15.76 -4.30 12.92
CA ALA A 248 -16.28 -2.99 13.32
C ALA A 248 -17.68 -2.70 12.74
N GLY A 249 -18.05 -3.38 11.66
CA GLY A 249 -19.31 -3.21 10.95
C GLY A 249 -19.84 -4.55 10.44
N ALA A 250 -20.80 -4.50 9.52
CA ALA A 250 -21.46 -5.70 9.00
C ALA A 250 -20.73 -6.35 7.79
N GLY A 251 -19.59 -5.80 7.37
CA GLY A 251 -18.81 -6.26 6.22
C GLY A 251 -17.48 -6.91 6.59
N GLN A 252 -16.42 -6.51 5.90
CA GLN A 252 -15.08 -7.03 6.11
C GLN A 252 -14.50 -6.65 7.47
N SER A 253 -13.65 -7.52 8.04
CA SER A 253 -12.88 -7.23 9.25
C SER A 253 -11.78 -6.21 8.99
N LEU A 254 -11.42 -5.42 9.99
CA LEU A 254 -10.34 -4.45 9.95
C LEU A 254 -9.08 -5.04 10.59
N PRO A 255 -7.87 -4.80 10.03
CA PRO A 255 -6.62 -5.26 10.61
C PRO A 255 -6.30 -4.57 11.94
N ASP A 256 -5.87 -5.32 12.94
CA ASP A 256 -5.29 -4.76 14.18
C ASP A 256 -3.81 -4.39 13.94
N ARG A 257 -3.58 -3.16 13.54
CA ARG A 257 -2.24 -2.64 13.22
C ARG A 257 -1.38 -2.40 14.45
N PHE A 258 -2.01 -2.31 15.64
CA PHE A 258 -1.31 -2.11 16.91
C PHE A 258 -1.07 -3.41 17.69
N HIS A 259 -1.20 -4.56 17.03
CA HIS A 259 -1.07 -5.89 17.63
C HIS A 259 0.28 -6.13 18.36
N ALA A 260 1.35 -5.41 18.01
CA ALA A 260 2.67 -5.52 18.64
C ALA A 260 2.81 -4.60 19.87
N GLN A 261 1.98 -3.58 20.01
CA GLN A 261 2.02 -2.61 21.10
C GLN A 261 1.21 -3.10 22.32
N GLY A 262 1.42 -4.31 22.78
CA GLY A 262 0.95 -4.95 23.99
C GLY A 262 -0.36 -4.46 24.65
N LYS A 263 -1.11 -5.37 25.24
CA LYS A 263 -2.35 -5.12 26.04
C LYS A 263 -2.13 -4.23 27.28
N ASP A 264 -0.92 -3.72 27.50
CA ASP A 264 -0.56 -2.95 28.70
C ASP A 264 -1.21 -1.55 28.73
N ALA A 265 -1.41 -0.90 27.57
CA ALA A 265 -2.10 0.40 27.53
C ALA A 265 -3.58 0.30 27.96
N ALA A 266 -4.26 -0.80 27.62
CA ALA A 266 -5.65 -1.03 28.02
C ALA A 266 -5.78 -1.44 29.50
N ARG A 267 -4.72 -1.95 30.11
CA ARG A 267 -4.69 -2.36 31.52
C ARG A 267 -4.53 -1.15 32.45
N THR A 268 -3.79 -0.14 32.02
CA THR A 268 -3.58 1.11 32.77
C THR A 268 -4.86 1.92 32.92
N LEU A 269 -5.75 1.89 31.91
CA LEU A 269 -7.02 2.61 31.95
C LEU A 269 -8.11 1.92 32.79
N ARG A 270 -8.02 0.62 33.05
CA ARG A 270 -8.97 -0.14 33.87
C ARG A 270 -8.62 -0.18 35.36
N GLY A 271 -7.47 0.33 35.76
CA GLY A 271 -6.99 0.34 37.14
C GLY A 271 -7.40 1.56 37.96
N HIS A 272 -8.20 2.47 37.40
CA HIS A 272 -8.64 3.71 38.02
C HIS A 272 -10.19 3.87 38.01
N ALA A 273 -10.92 2.77 37.98
CA ALA A 273 -12.39 2.78 38.13
C ALA A 273 -12.79 2.01 39.39
#